data_c39a46dd376106b8a25ea0f7c74f9299
#
_entry.id   c39a46dd376106b8a25ea0f7c74f9299
#
_cell.length_a   1.000
_cell.length_b   1.000
_cell.length_c   1.000
_cell.angle_alpha   90.00
_cell.angle_beta   90.00
_cell.angle_gamma   90.00
#
_symmetry.space_group_name_H-M   'P 1'
#
loop_
_entity.id
_entity.type
_entity.pdbx_description
1 polymer ?
#
loop_
_entity_poly.entity_id
_entity_poly.type
_entity_poly.pdbx_seq_one_letter_code
_entity_poly.pdbx_strand_id
1 'polypeptide(L)'
;YFGKLCKERGISVTFLLGARTASDLLELDEFRKYGETFVTTEDGSMGEKGYVTNHSILSKYHFNQISTCGPKPMMVSVAKYAQANNIRCEASLENLMACGLGACLCCVEKTSKGNLCVCTEGPVFDVNKLLW
;
A
#
# COMPACT_ATOMS: atom_id res chain seq x y z
N TYR A 1 2.25 -11.34 5.79
CA TYR A 1 1.24 -12.41 5.71
C TYR A 1 0.61 -12.52 4.31
N PHE A 2 0.10 -11.42 3.75
CA PHE A 2 -0.59 -11.42 2.44
C PHE A 2 0.29 -11.95 1.30
N GLY A 3 1.55 -11.51 1.20
CA GLY A 3 2.50 -12.01 0.20
C GLY A 3 2.77 -13.51 0.31
N LYS A 4 2.82 -14.06 1.52
CA LYS A 4 2.92 -15.51 1.75
C LYS A 4 1.72 -16.25 1.15
N LEU A 5 0.49 -15.78 1.42
CA LEU A 5 -0.73 -16.38 0.88
C LEU A 5 -0.78 -16.32 -0.65
N CYS A 6 -0.34 -15.21 -1.24
CA CYS A 6 -0.26 -15.08 -2.70
C CYS A 6 0.70 -16.11 -3.28
N LYS A 7 1.91 -16.23 -2.72
CA LYS A 7 2.90 -17.23 -3.14
C LYS A 7 2.38 -18.66 -3.04
N GLU A 8 1.72 -19.01 -1.94
CA GLU A 8 1.11 -20.34 -1.74
C GLU A 8 0.03 -20.66 -2.79
N ARG A 9 -0.60 -19.63 -3.36
CA ARG A 9 -1.59 -19.74 -4.45
C ARG A 9 -1.01 -19.61 -5.86
N GLY A 10 0.31 -19.57 -5.99
CA GLY A 10 1.00 -19.43 -7.29
C GLY A 10 0.88 -18.04 -7.90
N ILE A 11 0.51 -17.02 -7.11
CA ILE A 11 0.43 -15.63 -7.58
C ILE A 11 1.82 -15.01 -7.44
N SER A 12 2.33 -14.45 -8.54
CA SER A 12 3.60 -13.70 -8.54
C SER A 12 3.43 -12.40 -7.75
N VAL A 13 4.34 -12.16 -6.80
CA VAL A 13 4.31 -10.98 -5.92
C VAL A 13 5.60 -10.18 -6.10
N THR A 14 5.44 -8.88 -6.25
CA THR A 14 6.54 -7.91 -6.20
C THR A 14 6.28 -6.97 -5.04
N PHE A 15 7.28 -6.80 -4.18
CA PHE A 15 7.25 -5.84 -3.08
C PHE A 15 8.02 -4.59 -3.46
N LEU A 16 7.43 -3.43 -3.23
CA LEU A 16 8.10 -2.14 -3.32
C LEU A 16 7.97 -1.44 -1.97
N LEU A 17 9.08 -1.34 -1.26
CA LEU A 17 9.16 -0.78 0.08
C LEU A 17 9.75 0.62 0.02
N GLY A 18 9.12 1.55 0.72
CA GLY A 18 9.60 2.93 0.84
C GLY A 18 9.90 3.30 2.28
N ALA A 19 11.01 3.99 2.50
CA ALA A 19 11.41 4.51 3.79
C ALA A 19 12.10 5.87 3.66
N ARG A 20 12.34 6.57 4.76
CA ARG A 20 13.15 7.80 4.75
C ARG A 20 14.62 7.46 4.54
N THR A 21 15.11 6.47 5.28
CA THR A 21 16.50 6.02 5.30
C THR A 21 16.58 4.49 5.28
N ALA A 22 17.74 3.93 5.00
CA ALA A 22 17.98 2.49 5.05
C ALA A 22 17.71 1.88 6.42
N SER A 23 17.92 2.64 7.52
CA SER A 23 17.67 2.16 8.89
C SER A 23 16.19 1.99 9.23
N ASP A 24 15.30 2.62 8.47
CA ASP A 24 13.85 2.52 8.66
C ASP A 24 13.24 1.31 7.91
N LEU A 25 14.04 0.62 7.10
CA LEU A 25 13.63 -0.56 6.37
C LEU A 25 13.73 -1.81 7.26
N LEU A 26 12.58 -2.34 7.62
CA LEU A 26 12.49 -3.51 8.48
C LEU A 26 12.17 -4.76 7.65
N GLU A 27 12.63 -5.91 8.14
CA GLU A 27 12.23 -7.25 7.66
C GLU A 27 12.46 -7.52 6.16
N LEU A 28 13.42 -6.86 5.51
CA LEU A 28 13.69 -7.04 4.07
C LEU A 28 13.88 -8.50 3.67
N ASP A 29 14.57 -9.29 4.49
CA ASP A 29 14.83 -10.71 4.19
C ASP A 29 13.55 -11.54 4.28
N GLU A 30 12.59 -11.10 5.10
CA GLU A 30 11.28 -11.75 5.18
C GLU A 30 10.46 -11.51 3.90
N PHE A 31 10.45 -10.27 3.37
CA PHE A 31 9.79 -9.97 2.10
C PHE A 31 10.41 -10.75 0.94
N ARG A 32 11.73 -10.85 0.86
CA ARG A 32 12.48 -11.59 -0.17
C ARG A 32 12.12 -13.07 -0.24
N LYS A 33 11.65 -13.68 0.84
CA LYS A 33 11.20 -15.09 0.85
C LYS A 33 9.94 -15.29 -0.01
N TYR A 34 9.13 -14.26 -0.19
CA TYR A 34 7.81 -14.39 -0.81
C TYR A 34 7.69 -13.73 -2.20
N GLY A 35 8.64 -12.91 -2.60
CA GLY A 35 8.64 -12.28 -3.92
C GLY A 35 9.84 -11.40 -4.17
N GLU A 36 9.95 -10.88 -5.39
CA GLU A 36 10.94 -9.86 -5.71
C GLU A 36 10.71 -8.63 -4.85
N THR A 37 11.78 -8.08 -4.30
CA THR A 37 11.70 -6.96 -3.36
C THR A 37 12.58 -5.82 -3.81
N PHE A 38 11.95 -4.69 -4.05
CA PHE A 38 12.56 -3.42 -4.44
C PHE A 38 12.40 -2.40 -3.32
N VAL A 39 13.28 -1.42 -3.30
CA VAL A 39 13.39 -0.47 -2.21
C VAL A 39 13.59 0.94 -2.76
N THR A 40 12.92 1.91 -2.14
CA THR A 40 13.26 3.34 -2.27
C THR A 40 13.57 3.93 -0.90
N THR A 41 14.53 4.84 -0.86
CA THR A 41 14.73 5.70 0.32
C THR A 41 14.78 7.16 -0.10
N GLU A 42 14.19 8.04 0.71
CA GLU A 42 14.14 9.47 0.37
C GLU A 42 15.54 10.08 0.28
N ASP A 43 16.45 9.64 1.13
CA ASP A 43 17.84 10.09 1.15
C ASP A 43 18.75 9.38 0.13
N GLY A 44 18.31 8.22 -0.42
CA GLY A 44 19.08 7.40 -1.34
C GLY A 44 20.09 6.48 -0.67
N SER A 45 19.94 6.23 0.64
CA SER A 45 20.86 5.35 1.40
C SER A 45 20.69 3.87 1.07
N MET A 46 19.54 3.47 0.48
CA MET A 46 19.32 2.12 -0.04
C MET A 46 18.30 2.14 -1.19
N GLY A 47 18.54 1.32 -2.22
CA GLY A 47 17.65 1.20 -3.38
C GLY A 47 17.66 2.46 -4.26
N GLU A 48 16.54 2.77 -4.89
CA GLU A 48 16.40 3.99 -5.68
C GLU A 48 16.07 5.17 -4.75
N LYS A 49 16.64 6.34 -5.04
CA LYS A 49 16.36 7.56 -4.29
C LYS A 49 14.99 8.12 -4.66
N GLY A 50 14.17 8.41 -3.66
CA GLY A 50 12.87 9.06 -3.84
C GLY A 50 11.72 8.30 -3.20
N TYR A 51 10.51 8.56 -3.68
CA TYR A 51 9.29 7.92 -3.21
C TYR A 51 8.96 6.66 -4.01
N VAL A 52 8.12 5.77 -3.46
CA VAL A 52 7.72 4.52 -4.12
C VAL A 52 7.16 4.75 -5.54
N THR A 53 6.44 5.83 -5.78
CA THR A 53 5.90 6.18 -7.10
C THR A 53 6.95 6.66 -8.11
N ASN A 54 8.19 6.91 -7.67
CA ASN A 54 9.31 7.28 -8.55
C ASN A 54 10.15 6.08 -8.99
N HIS A 55 9.97 4.90 -8.36
CA HIS A 55 10.80 3.74 -8.64
C HIS A 55 10.65 3.25 -10.08
N SER A 56 11.78 2.96 -10.74
CA SER A 56 11.86 2.56 -12.15
C SER A 56 11.08 1.27 -12.47
N ILE A 57 10.81 0.42 -11.48
CA ILE A 57 10.04 -0.81 -11.66
C ILE A 57 8.64 -0.54 -12.18
N LEU A 58 8.03 0.57 -11.78
CA LEU A 58 6.67 0.94 -12.19
C LEU A 58 6.55 1.24 -13.69
N SER A 59 7.66 1.57 -14.34
CA SER A 59 7.72 1.73 -15.80
C SER A 59 8.21 0.49 -16.55
N LYS A 60 8.86 -0.45 -15.85
CA LYS A 60 9.43 -1.67 -16.44
C LYS A 60 8.45 -2.83 -16.48
N TYR A 61 7.55 -2.91 -15.50
CA TYR A 61 6.62 -4.03 -15.35
C TYR A 61 5.18 -3.56 -15.45
N HIS A 62 4.34 -4.42 -15.98
CA HIS A 62 2.89 -4.23 -15.95
C HIS A 62 2.31 -5.02 -14.77
N PHE A 63 1.61 -4.32 -13.89
CA PHE A 63 0.96 -4.92 -12.72
C PHE A 63 -0.55 -5.02 -12.94
N ASN A 64 -1.13 -6.17 -12.61
CA ASN A 64 -2.57 -6.38 -12.69
C ASN A 64 -3.31 -5.79 -11.49
N GLN A 65 -2.64 -5.78 -10.34
CA GLN A 65 -3.19 -5.25 -9.08
C GLN A 65 -2.07 -4.66 -8.23
N ILE A 66 -2.38 -3.58 -7.55
CA ILE A 66 -1.54 -2.96 -6.53
C ILE A 66 -2.29 -3.02 -5.19
N SER A 67 -1.60 -3.45 -4.14
CA SER A 67 -2.08 -3.34 -2.76
C SER A 67 -1.11 -2.43 -2.00
N THR A 68 -1.61 -1.38 -1.38
CA THR A 68 -0.78 -0.39 -0.68
C THR A 68 -1.19 -0.24 0.78
N CYS A 69 -0.20 -0.05 1.64
CA CYS A 69 -0.38 0.24 3.06
C CYS A 69 0.75 1.15 3.53
N GLY A 70 0.46 2.13 4.37
CA GLY A 70 1.44 3.04 4.93
C GLY A 70 0.90 4.46 5.10
N PRO A 71 1.77 5.48 5.16
CA PRO A 71 1.34 6.87 5.34
C PRO A 71 0.34 7.33 4.28
N LYS A 72 -0.71 8.05 4.70
CA LYS A 72 -1.77 8.49 3.78
C LYS A 72 -1.26 9.22 2.52
N PRO A 73 -0.27 10.12 2.58
CA PRO A 73 0.27 10.74 1.37
C PRO A 73 0.87 9.74 0.37
N MET A 74 1.53 8.68 0.85
CA MET A 74 2.06 7.62 0.02
C MET A 74 0.92 6.84 -0.65
N MET A 75 -0.07 6.40 0.12
CA MET A 75 -1.22 5.65 -0.42
C MET A 75 -1.99 6.47 -1.47
N VAL A 76 -2.20 7.78 -1.24
CA VAL A 76 -2.82 8.70 -2.21
C VAL A 76 -2.01 8.78 -3.50
N SER A 77 -0.68 8.88 -3.41
CA SER A 77 0.20 8.92 -4.59
C SER A 77 0.14 7.62 -5.38
N VAL A 78 0.16 6.47 -4.69
CA VAL A 78 0.03 5.14 -5.31
C VAL A 78 -1.34 4.96 -5.95
N ALA A 79 -2.42 5.41 -5.30
CA ALA A 79 -3.77 5.37 -5.85
C ALA A 79 -3.88 6.16 -7.16
N LYS A 80 -3.35 7.39 -7.18
CA LYS A 80 -3.32 8.23 -8.39
C LYS A 80 -2.52 7.57 -9.52
N TYR A 81 -1.37 6.98 -9.20
CA TYR A 81 -0.57 6.23 -10.18
C TYR A 81 -1.39 5.06 -10.77
N ALA A 82 -2.03 4.26 -9.91
CA ALA A 82 -2.83 3.12 -10.34
C ALA A 82 -4.02 3.53 -11.21
N GLN A 83 -4.74 4.60 -10.83
CA GLN A 83 -5.85 5.16 -11.61
C GLN A 83 -5.39 5.66 -12.98
N ALA A 84 -4.28 6.39 -13.05
CA ALA A 84 -3.73 6.90 -14.30
C ALA A 84 -3.30 5.77 -15.27
N ASN A 85 -2.95 4.60 -14.74
CA ASN A 85 -2.53 3.44 -15.52
C ASN A 85 -3.60 2.34 -15.65
N ASN A 86 -4.84 2.60 -15.19
CA ASN A 86 -5.95 1.64 -15.19
C ASN A 86 -5.62 0.32 -14.47
N ILE A 87 -4.87 0.40 -13.38
CA ILE A 87 -4.50 -0.74 -12.55
C ILE A 87 -5.46 -0.82 -11.36
N ARG A 88 -5.99 -2.02 -11.08
CA ARG A 88 -6.77 -2.23 -9.85
C ARG A 88 -5.90 -1.93 -8.64
N CYS A 89 -6.40 -1.13 -7.70
CA CYS A 89 -5.66 -0.77 -6.51
C CYS A 89 -6.54 -0.84 -5.25
N GLU A 90 -5.97 -1.42 -4.22
CA GLU A 90 -6.57 -1.51 -2.89
C GLU A 90 -5.62 -0.89 -1.86
N ALA A 91 -6.18 -0.11 -0.94
CA ALA A 91 -5.45 0.50 0.16
C ALA A 91 -5.91 -0.10 1.49
N SER A 92 -4.97 -0.56 2.30
CA SER A 92 -5.23 -0.92 3.69
C SER A 92 -5.03 0.31 4.57
N LEU A 93 -6.13 0.80 5.14
CA LEU A 93 -6.14 2.04 5.92
C LEU A 93 -5.77 1.78 7.38
N GLU A 94 -4.95 2.66 7.94
CA GLU A 94 -4.52 2.63 9.34
C GLU A 94 -5.10 3.81 10.12
N ASN A 95 -6.41 4.07 9.96
CA ASN A 95 -7.08 5.11 10.73
C ASN A 95 -7.08 4.78 12.22
N LEU A 96 -7.02 5.80 13.07
CA LEU A 96 -7.07 5.60 14.52
C LEU A 96 -8.32 4.84 14.91
N MET A 97 -8.17 3.65 15.47
CA MET A 97 -9.28 2.77 15.89
C MET A 97 -9.32 2.67 17.41
N ALA A 98 -10.37 3.23 18.02
CA ALA A 98 -10.54 3.16 19.47
C ALA A 98 -11.42 1.99 19.91
N CYS A 99 -12.62 1.82 19.29
CA CYS A 99 -13.59 0.81 19.75
C CYS A 99 -13.57 -0.50 18.95
N GLY A 100 -13.20 -0.49 17.69
CA GLY A 100 -13.27 -1.65 16.80
C GLY A 100 -14.70 -2.09 16.40
N LEU A 101 -15.74 -1.37 16.86
CA LEU A 101 -17.15 -1.76 16.75
C LEU A 101 -18.00 -0.78 15.92
N GLY A 102 -17.37 0.26 15.33
CA GLY A 102 -18.08 1.29 14.59
C GLY A 102 -18.84 2.32 15.44
N ALA A 103 -18.75 2.27 16.77
CA ALA A 103 -19.54 3.11 17.66
C ALA A 103 -18.92 4.48 17.96
N CYS A 104 -17.58 4.58 18.07
CA CYS A 104 -16.90 5.80 18.44
C CYS A 104 -16.62 6.76 17.29
N LEU A 105 -16.76 6.32 16.05
CA LEU A 105 -16.54 7.08 14.82
C LEU A 105 -15.11 7.63 14.64
N CYS A 106 -14.14 7.18 15.44
CA CYS A 106 -12.74 7.63 15.34
C CYS A 106 -12.06 7.26 14.01
N CYS A 107 -12.44 6.11 13.43
CA CYS A 107 -11.82 5.56 12.22
C CYS A 107 -12.61 5.86 10.94
N VAL A 108 -13.47 6.88 10.95
CA VAL A 108 -14.28 7.22 9.79
C VAL A 108 -13.42 7.70 8.63
N GLU A 109 -13.65 7.13 7.45
CA GLU A 109 -13.10 7.59 6.18
C GLU A 109 -14.22 8.01 5.22
N LYS A 110 -13.98 9.08 4.47
CA LYS A 110 -14.91 9.59 3.45
C LYS A 110 -14.81 8.76 2.18
N THR A 111 -15.94 8.25 1.72
CA THR A 111 -16.01 7.44 0.51
C THR A 111 -17.11 7.91 -0.43
N SER A 112 -17.12 7.42 -1.66
CA SER A 112 -18.19 7.66 -2.62
C SER A 112 -19.57 7.11 -2.17
N LYS A 113 -19.59 6.25 -1.15
CA LYS A 113 -20.80 5.71 -0.52
C LYS A 113 -21.17 6.40 0.80
N GLY A 114 -20.51 7.51 1.11
CA GLY A 114 -20.65 8.21 2.38
C GLY A 114 -19.51 7.90 3.35
N ASN A 115 -19.72 8.24 4.62
CA ASN A 115 -18.76 7.98 5.67
C ASN A 115 -18.81 6.54 6.13
N LEU A 116 -17.69 5.81 6.06
CA LEU A 116 -17.57 4.41 6.48
C LEU A 116 -16.59 4.29 7.65
N CYS A 117 -16.87 3.37 8.57
CA CYS A 117 -15.97 3.06 9.67
C CYS A 117 -14.93 2.01 9.22
N VAL A 118 -13.65 2.38 9.19
CA VAL A 118 -12.57 1.48 8.74
C VAL A 118 -12.51 0.19 9.56
N CYS A 119 -12.87 0.23 10.85
CA CYS A 119 -12.85 -0.94 11.73
C CYS A 119 -13.95 -1.98 11.41
N THR A 120 -15.03 -1.61 10.74
CA THR A 120 -16.15 -2.51 10.42
C THR A 120 -16.27 -2.82 8.94
N GLU A 121 -16.06 -1.83 8.06
CA GLU A 121 -16.17 -1.99 6.61
C GLU A 121 -14.83 -2.18 5.90
N GLY A 122 -13.70 -1.96 6.62
CA GLY A 122 -12.34 -2.13 6.10
C GLY A 122 -11.61 -3.28 6.79
N PRO A 123 -10.27 -3.16 6.97
CA PRO A 123 -9.46 -1.99 6.68
C PRO A 123 -9.10 -1.79 5.19
N VAL A 124 -9.38 -2.77 4.32
CA VAL A 124 -8.99 -2.73 2.90
C VAL A 124 -10.12 -2.16 2.05
N PHE A 125 -9.80 -1.11 1.30
CA PHE A 125 -10.74 -0.43 0.41
C PHE A 125 -10.18 -0.35 -1.02
N ASP A 126 -11.07 -0.53 -2.00
CA ASP A 126 -10.78 -0.15 -3.38
C ASP A 126 -10.59 1.38 -3.43
N VAL A 127 -9.44 1.82 -3.96
CA VAL A 127 -9.09 3.25 -4.00
C VAL A 127 -10.09 4.10 -4.80
N ASN A 128 -10.84 3.50 -5.72
CA ASN A 128 -11.88 4.21 -6.47
C ASN A 128 -13.12 4.56 -5.62
N LYS A 129 -13.22 3.98 -4.43
CA LYS A 129 -14.27 4.33 -3.45
C LYS A 129 -13.85 5.43 -2.49
N LEU A 130 -12.56 5.73 -2.41
CA LEU A 130 -11.99 6.73 -1.51
C LEU A 130 -12.02 8.12 -2.18
N LEU A 131 -12.32 9.15 -1.42
CA LEU A 131 -12.34 10.54 -1.89
C LEU A 131 -10.97 11.20 -1.61
N TRP A 132 -9.96 10.77 -2.34
CA TRP A 132 -8.57 11.21 -2.17
C TRP A 132 -8.11 12.15 -3.30
#